data_18b48ed387d4dd36ad5ac13b5d7d4c16
#
_entry.id   18b48ed387d4dd36ad5ac13b5d7d4c16
#
_cell.length_a   1.000
_cell.length_b   1.000
_cell.length_c   1.000
_cell.angle_alpha   90.00
_cell.angle_beta   90.00
_cell.angle_gamma   90.00
#
_symmetry.space_group_name_H-M   'P 1'
#
loop_
_entity.id
_entity.type
_entity.pdbx_description
1 polymer ?
#
loop_
_entity_poly.entity_id
_entity_poly.type
_entity_poly.pdbx_seq_one_letter_code
_entity_poly.pdbx_strand_id
1 'polypeptide(L)'
;IDLMSHASIAADFYGRDWTEDHRISTGCLWNGAIDRYLEGHPQVKRLVFAVDNDYLARDKDGQFRNWGQLTAAKWVREYTGRGFQCAIHVPHLNDFNTDLVERRKGRTVEDLDRLRMAELEAEFNKGAVEEPENEDEQEMEA
;
A
#
# COMPACT_ATOMS: atom_id res chain seq x y z
N ILE A 1 1.03 -2.24 -14.47
CA ILE A 1 1.60 -3.52 -13.98
C ILE A 1 0.78 -4.06 -12.81
N ASP A 2 0.50 -3.26 -11.78
CA ASP A 2 -0.18 -3.74 -10.55
C ASP A 2 -1.58 -4.32 -10.78
N LEU A 3 -2.34 -3.76 -11.72
CA LEU A 3 -3.63 -4.30 -12.11
C LEU A 3 -3.52 -5.75 -12.59
N MET A 4 -2.54 -6.04 -13.44
CA MET A 4 -2.29 -7.40 -13.94
C MET A 4 -1.74 -8.31 -12.85
N SER A 5 -0.88 -7.78 -12.00
CA SER A 5 -0.33 -8.51 -10.85
C SER A 5 -1.40 -8.90 -9.85
N HIS A 6 -2.33 -7.99 -9.55
CA HIS A 6 -3.49 -8.26 -8.70
C HIS A 6 -4.37 -9.38 -9.28
N ALA A 7 -4.64 -9.34 -10.58
CA ALA A 7 -5.40 -10.39 -11.27
C ALA A 7 -4.68 -11.75 -11.21
N SER A 8 -3.36 -11.76 -11.43
CA SER A 8 -2.55 -12.97 -11.36
C SER A 8 -2.51 -13.57 -9.96
N ILE A 9 -2.39 -12.76 -8.92
CA ILE A 9 -2.44 -13.21 -7.52
C ILE A 9 -3.79 -13.87 -7.24
N ALA A 10 -4.89 -13.25 -7.65
CA ALA A 10 -6.24 -13.79 -7.45
C ALA A 10 -6.42 -15.16 -8.12
N ALA A 11 -5.92 -15.30 -9.36
CA ALA A 11 -6.01 -16.56 -10.10
C ALA A 11 -5.05 -17.63 -9.57
N ASP A 12 -3.76 -17.30 -9.44
CA ASP A 12 -2.71 -18.29 -9.21
C ASP A 12 -2.63 -18.76 -7.76
N PHE A 13 -2.96 -17.89 -6.80
CA PHE A 13 -2.81 -18.20 -5.37
C PHE A 13 -4.12 -18.34 -4.61
N TYR A 14 -5.23 -17.82 -5.15
CA TYR A 14 -6.54 -17.89 -4.50
C TYR A 14 -7.60 -18.64 -5.34
N GLY A 15 -7.22 -19.12 -6.53
CA GLY A 15 -8.10 -19.90 -7.39
C GLY A 15 -9.36 -19.16 -7.85
N ARG A 16 -9.31 -17.82 -7.90
CA ARG A 16 -10.45 -16.98 -8.29
C ARG A 16 -10.47 -16.76 -9.79
N ASP A 17 -11.66 -16.72 -10.37
CA ASP A 17 -11.82 -16.26 -11.75
C ASP A 17 -11.63 -14.74 -11.80
N TRP A 18 -10.45 -14.31 -12.25
CA TRP A 18 -10.10 -12.91 -12.35
C TRP A 18 -10.96 -12.14 -13.37
N THR A 19 -11.67 -12.84 -14.26
CA THR A 19 -12.54 -12.22 -15.27
C THR A 19 -13.89 -11.78 -14.72
N GLU A 20 -14.27 -12.23 -13.53
CA GLU A 20 -15.52 -11.84 -12.89
C GLU A 20 -15.50 -10.41 -12.36
N ASP A 21 -14.32 -9.86 -12.11
CA ASP A 21 -14.16 -8.49 -11.61
C ASP A 21 -13.77 -7.53 -12.73
N HIS A 22 -14.37 -6.36 -12.72
CA HIS A 22 -13.89 -5.24 -13.51
C HIS A 22 -12.71 -4.60 -12.80
N ARG A 23 -11.56 -4.52 -13.45
CA ARG A 23 -10.36 -3.88 -12.92
C ARG A 23 -10.01 -2.66 -13.73
N ILE A 24 -9.83 -1.54 -13.06
CA ILE A 24 -9.38 -0.30 -13.70
C ILE A 24 -8.11 0.21 -13.02
N SER A 25 -7.22 0.81 -13.80
CA SER A 25 -6.07 1.54 -13.27
C SER A 25 -6.40 3.02 -13.19
N THR A 26 -6.13 3.63 -12.05
CA THR A 26 -6.29 5.07 -11.86
C THR A 26 -5.08 5.86 -12.36
N GLY A 27 -3.95 5.20 -12.55
CA GLY A 27 -2.69 5.81 -12.94
C GLY A 27 -2.00 6.65 -11.87
N CYS A 28 -2.74 7.07 -10.86
CA CYS A 28 -2.27 7.83 -9.70
C CYS A 28 -3.34 7.83 -8.60
N LEU A 29 -3.07 8.49 -7.48
CA LEU A 29 -4.02 8.61 -6.35
C LEU A 29 -5.09 9.70 -6.61
N TRP A 30 -5.73 9.60 -7.76
CA TRP A 30 -6.83 10.48 -8.17
C TRP A 30 -8.05 9.65 -8.60
N ASN A 31 -9.21 10.01 -8.10
CA ASN A 31 -10.42 9.20 -8.28
C ASN A 31 -11.27 9.58 -9.53
N GLY A 32 -10.81 10.50 -10.36
CA GLY A 32 -11.56 10.89 -11.57
C GLY A 32 -11.77 9.74 -12.54
N ALA A 33 -10.83 8.81 -12.66
CA ALA A 33 -10.99 7.61 -13.48
C ALA A 33 -12.07 6.67 -12.93
N ILE A 34 -12.20 6.57 -11.61
CA ILE A 34 -13.23 5.78 -10.93
C ILE A 34 -14.60 6.37 -11.25
N ASP A 35 -14.77 7.68 -11.05
CA ASP A 35 -16.04 8.37 -11.29
C ASP A 35 -16.48 8.27 -12.74
N ARG A 36 -15.55 8.42 -13.68
CA ARG A 36 -15.84 8.26 -15.11
C ARG A 36 -16.29 6.83 -15.45
N TYR A 37 -15.63 5.83 -14.86
CA TYR A 37 -16.03 4.44 -15.06
C TYR A 37 -17.43 4.17 -14.51
N LEU A 38 -17.75 4.67 -13.33
CA LEU A 38 -19.05 4.48 -12.67
C LEU A 38 -20.19 5.16 -13.44
N GLU A 39 -19.94 6.29 -14.09
CA GLU A 39 -20.94 6.95 -14.95
C GLU A 39 -21.39 6.03 -16.10
N GLY A 40 -20.47 5.27 -16.67
CA GLY A 40 -20.76 4.31 -17.74
C GLY A 40 -21.26 2.94 -17.26
N HIS A 41 -21.20 2.66 -15.97
CA HIS A 41 -21.48 1.34 -15.39
C HIS A 41 -22.37 1.44 -14.14
N PRO A 42 -23.64 1.86 -14.28
CA PRO A 42 -24.54 2.11 -13.14
C PRO A 42 -24.88 0.83 -12.35
N GLN A 43 -24.61 -0.35 -12.90
CA GLN A 43 -24.82 -1.62 -12.24
C GLN A 43 -23.76 -1.93 -11.16
N VAL A 44 -22.62 -1.23 -11.18
CA VAL A 44 -21.57 -1.42 -10.19
C VAL A 44 -22.04 -0.91 -8.82
N LYS A 45 -21.97 -1.76 -7.80
CA LYS A 45 -22.39 -1.46 -6.42
C LYS A 45 -21.28 -1.66 -5.40
N ARG A 46 -20.25 -2.40 -5.75
CA ARG A 46 -19.14 -2.75 -4.88
C ARG A 46 -17.82 -2.25 -5.46
N LEU A 47 -17.03 -1.58 -4.63
CA LEU A 47 -15.70 -1.08 -4.97
C LEU A 47 -14.66 -1.70 -4.05
N VAL A 48 -13.55 -2.16 -4.62
CA VAL A 48 -12.38 -2.60 -3.88
C VAL A 48 -11.21 -1.74 -4.31
N PHE A 49 -10.64 -1.01 -3.37
CA PHE A 49 -9.47 -0.16 -3.60
C PHE A 49 -8.20 -0.96 -3.34
N ALA A 50 -7.44 -1.18 -4.40
CA ALA A 50 -6.22 -1.99 -4.40
C ALA A 50 -5.03 -1.09 -4.80
N VAL A 51 -4.71 -0.14 -3.94
CA VAL A 51 -3.62 0.82 -4.12
C VAL A 51 -2.36 0.38 -3.36
N ASP A 52 -1.25 1.07 -3.61
CA ASP A 52 0.03 0.76 -3.00
C ASP A 52 -0.01 0.85 -1.47
N ASN A 53 0.87 0.09 -0.84
CA ASN A 53 1.13 0.12 0.59
C ASN A 53 2.48 0.82 0.83
N ASP A 54 2.43 2.14 0.90
CA ASP A 54 3.62 3.01 1.00
C ASP A 54 4.18 3.06 2.43
N TYR A 55 4.38 1.91 3.07
CA TYR A 55 4.75 1.83 4.49
C TYR A 55 6.15 2.40 4.80
N LEU A 56 7.03 2.53 3.82
CA LEU A 56 8.35 3.16 4.00
C LEU A 56 8.37 4.63 3.59
N ALA A 57 7.28 5.16 3.01
CA ALA A 57 7.23 6.54 2.57
C ALA A 57 7.25 7.50 3.76
N ARG A 58 7.92 8.64 3.57
CA ARG A 58 8.01 9.70 4.56
C ARG A 58 7.50 11.00 3.95
N ASP A 59 6.92 11.85 4.80
CA ASP A 59 6.54 13.21 4.43
C ASP A 59 7.75 14.17 4.50
N LYS A 60 7.49 15.44 4.22
CA LYS A 60 8.51 16.50 4.26
C LYS A 60 9.15 16.69 5.63
N ASP A 61 8.48 16.28 6.70
CA ASP A 61 8.96 16.40 8.07
C ASP A 61 9.67 15.11 8.54
N GLY A 62 9.88 14.14 7.62
CA GLY A 62 10.55 12.88 7.89
C GLY A 62 9.68 11.84 8.61
N GLN A 63 8.39 12.11 8.80
CA GLN A 63 7.46 11.18 9.43
C GLN A 63 6.98 10.13 8.43
N PHE A 64 6.80 8.88 8.87
CA PHE A 64 6.19 7.86 8.04
C PHE A 64 4.79 8.27 7.60
N ARG A 65 4.52 8.16 6.30
CA ARG A 65 3.23 8.51 5.73
C ARG A 65 2.86 7.62 4.57
N ASN A 66 1.91 6.73 4.81
CA ASN A 66 1.43 5.79 3.82
C ASN A 66 0.36 6.45 2.93
N TRP A 67 0.80 7.15 1.88
CA TRP A 67 -0.08 7.92 1.00
C TRP A 67 -1.14 7.07 0.31
N GLY A 68 -0.78 5.88 -0.16
CA GLY A 68 -1.72 4.95 -0.79
C GLY A 68 -2.85 4.56 0.15
N GLN A 69 -2.51 4.11 1.35
CA GLN A 69 -3.52 3.65 2.31
C GLN A 69 -4.35 4.80 2.90
N LEU A 70 -3.77 5.97 3.09
CA LEU A 70 -4.53 7.17 3.48
C LEU A 70 -5.54 7.56 2.40
N THR A 71 -5.16 7.48 1.13
CA THR A 71 -6.05 7.75 0.01
C THR A 71 -7.15 6.70 -0.08
N ALA A 72 -6.83 5.42 0.07
CA ALA A 72 -7.83 4.34 0.08
C ALA A 72 -8.86 4.56 1.19
N ALA A 73 -8.43 4.91 2.39
CA ALA A 73 -9.34 5.21 3.50
C ALA A 73 -10.26 6.42 3.21
N LYS A 74 -9.72 7.46 2.57
CA LYS A 74 -10.51 8.61 2.11
C LYS A 74 -11.57 8.19 1.09
N TRP A 75 -11.21 7.38 0.11
CA TRP A 75 -12.13 6.89 -0.91
C TRP A 75 -13.21 5.98 -0.33
N VAL A 76 -12.88 5.13 0.63
CA VAL A 76 -13.89 4.32 1.34
C VAL A 76 -14.95 5.23 1.98
N ARG A 77 -14.56 6.29 2.66
CA ARG A 77 -15.52 7.24 3.25
C ARG A 77 -16.37 7.93 2.19
N GLU A 78 -15.75 8.42 1.13
CA GLU A 78 -16.42 9.14 0.05
C GLU A 78 -17.44 8.24 -0.66
N TYR A 79 -17.02 7.07 -1.13
CA TYR A 79 -17.89 6.20 -1.91
C TYR A 79 -18.93 5.46 -1.06
N THR A 80 -18.63 5.15 0.19
CA THR A 80 -19.64 4.64 1.13
C THR A 80 -20.73 5.68 1.35
N GLY A 81 -20.37 6.96 1.49
CA GLY A 81 -21.34 8.05 1.59
C GLY A 81 -22.21 8.21 0.33
N ARG A 82 -21.73 7.76 -0.83
CA ARG A 82 -22.46 7.73 -2.10
C ARG A 82 -23.28 6.45 -2.33
N GLY A 83 -23.30 5.52 -1.37
CA GLY A 83 -24.11 4.30 -1.40
C GLY A 83 -23.41 3.05 -1.93
N PHE A 84 -22.09 3.08 -2.17
CA PHE A 84 -21.32 1.90 -2.57
C PHE A 84 -20.91 1.05 -1.38
N GLN A 85 -20.80 -0.26 -1.60
CA GLN A 85 -20.09 -1.15 -0.69
C GLN A 85 -18.60 -1.09 -0.99
N CYS A 86 -17.79 -0.71 0.00
CA CYS A 86 -16.36 -0.49 -0.19
C CYS A 86 -15.52 -1.42 0.66
N ALA A 87 -14.40 -1.85 0.10
CA ALA A 87 -13.34 -2.58 0.80
C ALA A 87 -11.97 -2.08 0.32
N ILE A 88 -10.95 -2.35 1.11
CA ILE A 88 -9.55 -2.11 0.76
C ILE A 88 -8.85 -3.45 0.67
N HIS A 89 -8.09 -3.64 -0.41
CA HIS A 89 -7.18 -4.76 -0.56
C HIS A 89 -5.75 -4.21 -0.49
N VAL A 90 -5.06 -4.49 0.61
CA VAL A 90 -3.72 -3.97 0.90
C VAL A 90 -2.68 -4.97 0.42
N PRO A 91 -1.71 -4.60 -0.41
CA PRO A 91 -0.57 -5.48 -0.69
C PRO A 91 0.25 -5.71 0.59
N HIS A 92 0.84 -6.87 0.71
CA HIS A 92 1.69 -7.22 1.87
C HIS A 92 3.01 -6.45 1.87
N LEU A 93 3.59 -6.25 0.68
CA LEU A 93 4.74 -5.39 0.43
C LEU A 93 4.27 -4.06 -0.16
N ASN A 94 5.17 -3.32 -0.80
CA ASN A 94 4.85 -1.99 -1.30
C ASN A 94 3.72 -1.96 -2.34
N ASP A 95 3.68 -2.95 -3.22
CA ASP A 95 2.72 -3.05 -4.32
C ASP A 95 2.42 -4.51 -4.67
N PHE A 96 1.34 -4.73 -5.44
CA PHE A 96 0.94 -6.08 -5.84
C PHE A 96 1.92 -6.76 -6.79
N ASN A 97 2.69 -6.02 -7.56
CA ASN A 97 3.72 -6.62 -8.41
C ASN A 97 4.86 -7.20 -7.56
N THR A 98 5.28 -6.51 -6.53
CA THR A 98 6.28 -7.00 -5.59
C THR A 98 5.78 -8.24 -4.86
N ASP A 99 4.53 -8.23 -4.39
CA ASP A 99 3.91 -9.42 -3.79
C ASP A 99 3.91 -10.61 -4.75
N LEU A 100 3.52 -10.41 -6.00
CA LEU A 100 3.48 -11.47 -7.01
C LEU A 100 4.87 -12.07 -7.27
N VAL A 101 5.88 -11.22 -7.43
CA VAL A 101 7.26 -11.66 -7.65
C VAL A 101 7.75 -12.53 -6.50
N GLU A 102 7.53 -12.10 -5.28
CA GLU A 102 7.96 -12.84 -4.09
C GLU A 102 7.16 -14.15 -3.90
N ARG A 103 5.85 -14.12 -4.16
CA ARG A 103 5.02 -15.33 -4.13
C ARG A 103 5.46 -16.36 -5.16
N ARG A 104 5.83 -15.94 -6.36
CA ARG A 104 6.35 -16.84 -7.41
C ARG A 104 7.71 -17.45 -7.08
N LYS A 105 8.47 -16.85 -6.18
CA LYS A 105 9.68 -17.45 -5.58
C LYS A 105 9.37 -18.51 -4.52
N GLY A 106 8.10 -18.78 -4.24
CA GLY A 106 7.66 -19.75 -3.24
C GLY A 106 7.47 -19.18 -1.83
N ARG A 107 7.51 -17.86 -1.65
CA ARG A 107 7.25 -17.22 -0.36
C ARG A 107 5.77 -17.26 -0.02
N THR A 108 5.48 -17.51 1.27
CA THR A 108 4.12 -17.46 1.81
C THR A 108 3.72 -16.03 2.16
N VAL A 109 2.42 -15.82 2.45
CA VAL A 109 1.93 -14.52 2.95
C VAL A 109 2.65 -14.13 4.24
N GLU A 110 2.89 -15.07 5.14
CA GLU A 110 3.62 -14.87 6.39
C GLU A 110 5.07 -14.47 6.15
N ASP A 111 5.70 -15.00 5.10
CA ASP A 111 7.04 -14.57 4.67
C ASP A 111 7.06 -13.14 4.20
N LEU A 112 6.04 -12.70 3.44
CA LEU A 112 5.91 -11.31 3.00
C LEU A 112 5.75 -10.36 4.19
N ASP A 113 4.92 -10.73 5.16
CA ASP A 113 4.73 -9.93 6.37
C ASP A 113 6.03 -9.80 7.18
N ARG A 114 6.82 -10.86 7.28
CA ARG A 114 8.14 -10.82 7.91
C ARG A 114 9.12 -9.93 7.17
N LEU A 115 9.12 -9.96 5.83
CA LEU A 115 9.94 -9.07 5.01
C LEU A 115 9.59 -7.60 5.27
N ARG A 116 8.29 -7.27 5.25
CA ARG A 116 7.82 -5.90 5.53
C ARG A 116 8.26 -5.43 6.91
N MET A 117 8.10 -6.27 7.93
CA MET A 117 8.49 -5.93 9.30
C MET A 117 10.01 -5.72 9.42
N ALA A 118 10.82 -6.52 8.74
CA ALA A 118 12.27 -6.36 8.71
C ALA A 118 12.70 -5.06 8.02
N GLU A 119 12.05 -4.68 6.93
CA GLU A 119 12.28 -3.40 6.25
C GLU A 119 11.92 -2.20 7.14
N LEU A 120 10.77 -2.26 7.83
CA LEU A 120 10.36 -1.22 8.76
C LEU A 120 11.32 -1.07 9.94
N GLU A 121 11.78 -2.18 10.51
CA GLU A 121 12.75 -2.19 11.60
C GLU A 121 14.08 -1.59 11.16
N ALA A 122 14.56 -1.93 9.96
CA ALA A 122 15.79 -1.36 9.39
C ALA A 122 15.67 0.15 9.19
N GLU A 123 14.55 0.65 8.68
CA GLU A 123 14.30 2.08 8.50
C GLU A 123 14.17 2.82 9.84
N PHE A 124 13.54 2.20 10.83
CA PHE A 124 13.40 2.78 12.17
C PHE A 124 14.76 2.92 12.87
N ASN A 125 15.63 1.90 12.72
CA ASN A 125 16.96 1.91 13.33
C ASN A 125 17.93 2.89 12.69
N LYS A 126 17.77 3.24 11.40
CA LYS A 126 18.55 4.31 10.75
C LYS A 126 18.37 5.67 11.43
N GLY A 127 17.18 5.97 11.93
CA GLY A 127 16.90 7.21 12.67
C GLY A 127 17.46 7.25 14.08
N ALA A 128 17.83 6.11 14.65
CA ALA A 128 18.36 6.01 16.03
C ALA A 128 19.89 6.19 16.10
N VAL A 129 20.60 6.19 14.96
CA VAL A 129 22.09 6.26 14.91
C VAL A 129 22.60 7.70 14.79
N GLU A 130 21.73 8.68 14.59
CA GLU A 130 22.08 10.11 14.44
C GLU A 130 21.75 10.95 15.69
N GLU A 131 21.88 10.42 16.91
CA GLU A 131 22.08 11.29 18.05
C GLU A 131 23.55 11.70 18.09
N PRO A 132 23.90 13.00 17.95
CA PRO A 132 25.27 13.44 18.10
C PRO A 132 25.70 13.11 19.53
N GLU A 133 26.80 12.38 19.66
CA GLU A 133 27.52 12.33 20.93
C GLU A 133 27.77 13.77 21.37
N ASN A 134 27.18 14.17 22.47
CA ASN A 134 27.50 15.43 23.12
C ASN A 134 28.97 15.39 23.53
N GLU A 135 29.84 15.94 22.69
CA GLU A 135 31.18 16.35 23.06
C GLU A 135 31.12 17.65 23.88
N ASP A 136 30.47 17.63 25.02
CA ASP A 136 30.50 18.73 25.98
C ASP A 136 30.71 18.21 27.41
N GLU A 137 31.78 17.46 27.62
CA GLU A 137 32.32 17.27 28.97
C GLU A 137 33.86 17.21 28.93
N GLN A 138 34.49 18.27 28.47
CA GLN A 138 35.88 18.55 28.81
C GLN A 138 36.18 20.04 28.72
N GLU A 139 35.78 20.79 29.71
CA GLU A 139 36.48 22.01 30.16
C GLU A 139 35.84 22.57 31.42
N MET A 140 36.09 21.94 32.54
CA MET A 140 36.03 22.61 33.85
C MET A 140 36.96 21.92 34.84
N GLU A 141 38.27 22.00 34.59
CA GLU A 141 39.28 21.91 35.63
C GLU A 141 40.42 22.89 35.31
N ALA A 142 40.27 24.06 35.83
CA ALA A 142 41.41 24.93 36.12
C ALA A 142 41.04 25.82 37.28
#